data_26af2a75f13f4d439a076de1e06f80df
#
_entry.id   26af2a75f13f4d439a076de1e06f80df
#
_cell.length_a   1.000
_cell.length_b   1.000
_cell.length_c   1.000
_cell.angle_alpha   90.00
_cell.angle_beta   90.00
_cell.angle_gamma   90.00
#
_symmetry.space_group_name_H-M   'P 1'
#
loop_
_entity.id
_entity.type
_entity.pdbx_description
1 polymer ?
#
loop_
_entity_poly.entity_id
_entity_poly.type
_entity_poly.pdbx_seq_one_letter_code
_entity_poly.pdbx_strand_id
1 'polypeptide(L)'
;PLFFLFTTVKDLSTKWRWFYGLGSVVMLVGAVSSLGRSIWLGILMVFWILLFRISKILGIVSLIIGLGLGGWIFQQVLSGETKNWQIRDNAIVQRLTSALDITANKDRLLMWDSGVQGIQDHLIWGIGYGNDKNVMDQYRIPLAEKNNHRFHNNASAGVHNIYLQTWLNYGILGFIAYLGIVFGFLLTCILSLRRVESSSWEGAIFWGAL
;
A
#
# COMPACT_ATOMS: atom_id res chain seq x y z
N PRO A 1 -13.40 -7.42 -0.79
CA PRO A 1 -14.47 -8.39 -0.50
C PRO A 1 -15.66 -8.29 -1.47
N LEU A 2 -16.21 -7.07 -1.74
CA LEU A 2 -17.44 -6.91 -2.56
C LEU A 2 -17.31 -7.53 -3.96
N PHE A 3 -16.18 -7.35 -4.61
CA PHE A 3 -15.93 -7.93 -5.94
C PHE A 3 -15.89 -9.47 -5.90
N PHE A 4 -15.31 -10.05 -4.86
CA PHE A 4 -15.31 -11.50 -4.66
C PHE A 4 -16.71 -12.03 -4.37
N LEU A 5 -17.52 -11.32 -3.57
CA LEU A 5 -18.91 -11.65 -3.36
C LEU A 5 -19.70 -11.67 -4.69
N PHE A 6 -19.49 -10.64 -5.52
CA PHE A 6 -20.14 -10.56 -6.83
C PHE A 6 -19.77 -11.72 -7.77
N THR A 7 -18.48 -12.12 -7.78
CA THR A 7 -17.95 -13.04 -8.80
C THR A 7 -18.00 -14.51 -8.39
N THR A 8 -17.93 -14.82 -7.08
CA THR A 8 -17.73 -16.19 -6.61
C THR A 8 -18.96 -16.83 -5.99
N VAL A 9 -19.85 -16.07 -5.39
CA VAL A 9 -21.05 -16.62 -4.74
C VAL A 9 -22.13 -16.89 -5.76
N LYS A 10 -22.45 -18.18 -5.98
CA LYS A 10 -23.39 -18.62 -7.01
C LYS A 10 -24.85 -18.38 -6.62
N ASP A 11 -25.18 -18.51 -5.33
CA ASP A 11 -26.56 -18.48 -4.83
C ASP A 11 -27.05 -17.08 -4.42
N LEU A 12 -26.32 -16.04 -4.80
CA LEU A 12 -26.75 -14.67 -4.58
C LEU A 12 -27.97 -14.31 -5.42
N SER A 13 -29.01 -13.77 -4.79
CA SER A 13 -30.14 -13.22 -5.53
C SER A 13 -29.69 -12.09 -6.47
N THR A 14 -30.38 -11.90 -7.58
CA THR A 14 -30.05 -10.90 -8.60
C THR A 14 -29.89 -9.49 -8.01
N LYS A 15 -30.71 -9.11 -7.04
CA LYS A 15 -30.62 -7.80 -6.36
C LYS A 15 -29.30 -7.61 -5.63
N TRP A 16 -28.87 -8.60 -4.83
CA TRP A 16 -27.58 -8.55 -4.11
C TRP A 16 -26.39 -8.61 -5.04
N ARG A 17 -26.49 -9.35 -6.14
CA ARG A 17 -25.45 -9.39 -7.16
C ARG A 17 -25.22 -8.00 -7.78
N TRP A 18 -26.28 -7.29 -8.16
CA TRP A 18 -26.18 -5.92 -8.65
C TRP A 18 -25.64 -4.96 -7.60
N PHE A 19 -26.08 -5.10 -6.35
CA PHE A 19 -25.58 -4.26 -5.24
C PHE A 19 -24.08 -4.41 -5.04
N TYR A 20 -23.55 -5.62 -4.95
CA TYR A 20 -22.11 -5.85 -4.80
C TYR A 20 -21.32 -5.47 -6.04
N GLY A 21 -21.85 -5.71 -7.22
CA GLY A 21 -21.24 -5.28 -8.48
C GLY A 21 -21.10 -3.76 -8.57
N LEU A 22 -22.19 -3.03 -8.34
CA LEU A 22 -22.19 -1.57 -8.35
C LEU A 22 -21.27 -1.00 -7.24
N GLY A 23 -21.36 -1.55 -6.04
CA GLY A 23 -20.46 -1.18 -4.93
C GLY A 23 -18.99 -1.38 -5.28
N SER A 24 -18.65 -2.47 -5.97
CA SER A 24 -17.29 -2.73 -6.44
C SER A 24 -16.81 -1.69 -7.45
N VAL A 25 -17.67 -1.28 -8.38
CA VAL A 25 -17.36 -0.24 -9.36
C VAL A 25 -17.15 1.11 -8.66
N VAL A 26 -18.03 1.50 -7.75
CA VAL A 26 -17.90 2.75 -6.98
C VAL A 26 -16.59 2.76 -6.18
N MET A 27 -16.25 1.65 -5.50
CA MET A 27 -14.97 1.54 -4.77
C MET A 27 -13.76 1.60 -5.70
N LEU A 28 -13.83 0.99 -6.88
CA LEU A 28 -12.76 1.04 -7.88
C LEU A 28 -12.55 2.48 -8.39
N VAL A 29 -13.63 3.17 -8.74
CA VAL A 29 -13.57 4.58 -9.16
C VAL A 29 -12.98 5.45 -8.05
N GLY A 30 -13.43 5.30 -6.80
CA GLY A 30 -12.86 6.01 -5.65
C GLY A 30 -11.37 5.70 -5.43
N ALA A 31 -10.98 4.43 -5.58
CA ALA A 31 -9.59 4.01 -5.45
C ALA A 31 -8.68 4.61 -6.54
N VAL A 32 -9.14 4.62 -7.79
CA VAL A 32 -8.41 5.25 -8.90
C VAL A 32 -8.34 6.76 -8.71
N SER A 33 -9.44 7.40 -8.32
CA SER A 33 -9.53 8.86 -8.10
C SER A 33 -8.68 9.34 -6.91
N SER A 34 -8.36 8.47 -5.96
CA SER A 34 -7.50 8.82 -4.81
C SER A 34 -6.07 9.16 -5.20
N LEU A 35 -5.65 8.82 -6.44
CA LEU A 35 -4.28 8.98 -6.96
C LEU A 35 -3.20 8.37 -6.04
N GLY A 36 -3.59 7.45 -5.16
CA GLY A 36 -2.68 6.75 -4.26
C GLY A 36 -1.91 5.64 -4.97
N ARG A 37 -0.59 5.76 -5.08
CA ARG A 37 0.28 4.77 -5.77
C ARG A 37 0.15 3.36 -5.21
N SER A 38 0.09 3.22 -3.89
CA SER A 38 -0.09 1.93 -3.21
C SER A 38 -1.45 1.30 -3.50
N ILE A 39 -2.48 2.12 -3.69
CA ILE A 39 -3.83 1.65 -4.03
C ILE A 39 -3.83 1.07 -5.45
N TRP A 40 -3.16 1.72 -6.41
CA TRP A 40 -3.06 1.20 -7.78
C TRP A 40 -2.29 -0.12 -7.84
N LEU A 41 -1.20 -0.25 -7.07
CA LEU A 41 -0.49 -1.53 -6.93
C LEU A 41 -1.39 -2.61 -6.31
N GLY A 42 -2.18 -2.26 -5.30
CA GLY A 42 -3.16 -3.17 -4.71
C GLY A 42 -4.22 -3.62 -5.71
N ILE A 43 -4.77 -2.71 -6.52
CA ILE A 43 -5.74 -3.04 -7.58
C ILE A 43 -5.11 -4.00 -8.62
N LEU A 44 -3.89 -3.71 -9.07
CA LEU A 44 -3.16 -4.57 -10.01
C LEU A 44 -2.93 -5.97 -9.42
N MET A 45 -2.54 -6.06 -8.15
CA MET A 45 -2.33 -7.32 -7.46
C MET A 45 -3.62 -8.13 -7.36
N VAL A 46 -4.74 -7.51 -6.97
CA VAL A 46 -6.05 -8.16 -6.92
C VAL A 46 -6.47 -8.64 -8.31
N PHE A 47 -6.32 -7.81 -9.34
CA PHE A 47 -6.62 -8.18 -10.72
C PHE A 47 -5.77 -9.37 -11.18
N TRP A 48 -4.48 -9.38 -10.86
CA TRP A 48 -3.58 -10.48 -11.17
C TRP A 48 -3.97 -11.79 -10.49
N ILE A 49 -4.32 -11.74 -9.18
CA ILE A 49 -4.81 -12.92 -8.44
C ILE A 49 -6.07 -13.48 -9.09
N LEU A 50 -6.98 -12.62 -9.55
CA LEU A 50 -8.19 -13.04 -10.25
C LEU A 50 -7.90 -13.74 -11.57
N LEU A 51 -7.00 -13.19 -12.39
CA LEU A 51 -6.55 -13.82 -13.62
C LEU A 51 -5.95 -15.20 -13.35
N PHE A 52 -5.14 -15.32 -12.30
CA PHE A 52 -4.54 -16.58 -11.89
C PHE A 52 -5.58 -17.63 -11.45
N ARG A 53 -6.68 -17.18 -10.83
CA ARG A 53 -7.81 -18.06 -10.48
C ARG A 53 -8.59 -18.53 -11.69
N ILE A 54 -8.77 -17.68 -12.70
CA ILE A 54 -9.49 -18.05 -13.94
C ILE A 54 -8.64 -19.03 -14.76
N SER A 55 -7.36 -18.74 -14.93
CA SER A 55 -6.42 -19.59 -15.67
C SER A 55 -4.99 -19.30 -15.22
N LYS A 56 -4.26 -20.36 -14.84
CA LYS A 56 -2.83 -20.24 -14.49
C LYS A 56 -2.01 -19.64 -15.64
N ILE A 57 -2.36 -20.00 -16.88
CA ILE A 57 -1.69 -19.47 -18.09
C ILE A 57 -1.92 -17.97 -18.21
N LEU A 58 -3.16 -17.50 -18.07
CA LEU A 58 -3.48 -16.06 -18.11
C LEU A 58 -2.77 -15.30 -17.00
N GLY A 59 -2.70 -15.86 -15.79
CA GLY A 59 -1.97 -15.26 -14.67
C GLY A 59 -0.47 -15.13 -14.95
N ILE A 60 0.16 -16.17 -15.48
CA ILE A 60 1.60 -16.14 -15.83
C ILE A 60 1.87 -15.16 -16.98
N VAL A 61 1.09 -15.22 -18.05
CA VAL A 61 1.25 -14.33 -19.21
C VAL A 61 1.06 -12.87 -18.81
N SER A 62 0.03 -12.57 -18.02
CA SER A 62 -0.21 -11.20 -17.53
C SER A 62 0.92 -10.69 -16.63
N LEU A 63 1.53 -11.56 -15.82
CA LEU A 63 2.70 -11.22 -15.00
C LEU A 63 3.90 -10.87 -15.87
N ILE A 64 4.22 -11.71 -16.88
CA ILE A 64 5.34 -11.49 -17.79
C ILE A 64 5.16 -10.17 -18.56
N ILE A 65 3.96 -9.92 -19.08
CA ILE A 65 3.63 -8.66 -19.78
C ILE A 65 3.76 -7.48 -18.81
N GLY A 66 3.23 -7.58 -17.60
CA GLY A 66 3.30 -6.53 -16.59
C GLY A 66 4.74 -6.19 -16.18
N LEU A 67 5.58 -7.21 -15.97
CA LEU A 67 7.01 -7.02 -15.67
C LEU A 67 7.76 -6.43 -16.86
N GLY A 68 7.47 -6.87 -18.09
CA GLY A 68 8.07 -6.33 -19.30
C GLY A 68 7.73 -4.85 -19.52
N LEU A 69 6.45 -4.49 -19.40
CA LEU A 69 6.00 -3.10 -19.51
C LEU A 69 6.54 -2.23 -18.36
N GLY A 70 6.52 -2.73 -17.13
CA GLY A 70 7.09 -2.03 -15.98
C GLY A 70 8.58 -1.78 -16.14
N GLY A 71 9.34 -2.78 -16.59
CA GLY A 71 10.77 -2.66 -16.87
C GLY A 71 11.07 -1.67 -18.00
N TRP A 72 10.26 -1.70 -19.07
CA TRP A 72 10.39 -0.74 -20.17
C TRP A 72 10.12 0.70 -19.71
N ILE A 73 9.02 0.94 -18.96
CA ILE A 73 8.70 2.25 -18.41
C ILE A 73 9.82 2.72 -17.48
N PHE A 74 10.33 1.84 -16.62
CA PHE A 74 11.42 2.15 -15.70
C PHE A 74 12.69 2.57 -16.46
N GLN A 75 13.04 1.87 -17.54
CA GLN A 75 14.17 2.20 -18.41
C GLN A 75 13.98 3.59 -19.06
N GLN A 76 12.79 3.90 -19.57
CA GLN A 76 12.47 5.20 -20.17
C GLN A 76 12.63 6.36 -19.15
N VAL A 77 12.24 6.13 -17.91
CA VAL A 77 12.42 7.11 -16.84
C VAL A 77 13.90 7.32 -16.50
N LEU A 78 14.69 6.25 -16.44
CA LEU A 78 16.13 6.34 -16.19
C LEU A 78 16.89 7.03 -17.31
N SER A 79 16.51 6.80 -18.58
CA SER A 79 17.13 7.44 -19.75
C SER A 79 16.79 8.93 -19.89
N GLY A 80 15.82 9.43 -19.11
CA GLY A 80 15.38 10.81 -19.17
C GLY A 80 14.53 11.17 -20.40
N GLU A 81 14.20 10.21 -21.25
CA GLU A 81 13.40 10.38 -22.46
C GLU A 81 11.95 10.81 -22.18
N THR A 82 11.47 10.58 -20.94
CA THR A 82 10.15 11.00 -20.49
C THR A 82 9.96 12.52 -20.46
N LYS A 83 11.04 13.32 -20.56
CA LYS A 83 10.96 14.78 -20.64
C LYS A 83 10.24 15.26 -21.91
N ASN A 84 10.22 14.46 -22.95
CA ASN A 84 9.58 14.79 -24.24
C ASN A 84 8.12 14.31 -24.36
N TRP A 85 7.60 13.63 -23.33
CA TRP A 85 6.20 13.23 -23.36
C TRP A 85 5.31 14.44 -23.16
N GLN A 86 4.63 14.89 -24.22
CA GLN A 86 3.65 16.00 -24.21
C GLN A 86 2.43 15.75 -23.28
N ILE A 87 2.45 14.67 -22.51
CA ILE A 87 1.41 14.26 -21.58
C ILE A 87 1.64 14.85 -20.17
N ARG A 88 2.47 15.87 -20.09
CA ARG A 88 2.94 16.47 -18.82
C ARG A 88 1.83 17.05 -17.95
N ASP A 89 0.70 17.41 -18.54
CA ASP A 89 -0.45 17.96 -17.82
C ASP A 89 -1.43 16.91 -17.28
N ASN A 90 -1.19 15.61 -17.55
CA ASN A 90 -2.02 14.56 -17.04
C ASN A 90 -1.60 14.18 -15.61
N ALA A 91 -2.50 14.36 -14.65
CA ALA A 91 -2.28 14.04 -13.23
C ALA A 91 -1.80 12.60 -13.00
N ILE A 92 -2.22 11.64 -13.84
CA ILE A 92 -1.81 10.22 -13.76
C ILE A 92 -0.32 10.09 -14.12
N VAL A 93 0.11 10.71 -15.22
CA VAL A 93 1.51 10.65 -15.66
C VAL A 93 2.43 11.35 -14.66
N GLN A 94 2.02 12.51 -14.14
CA GLN A 94 2.76 13.19 -13.07
C GLN A 94 2.90 12.30 -11.83
N ARG A 95 1.88 11.54 -11.48
CA ARG A 95 1.94 10.61 -10.34
C ARG A 95 2.81 9.40 -10.60
N LEU A 96 2.80 8.86 -11.82
CA LEU A 96 3.69 7.76 -12.21
C LEU A 96 5.16 8.20 -12.23
N THR A 97 5.46 9.35 -12.84
CA THR A 97 6.83 9.89 -12.87
C THR A 97 7.32 10.29 -11.47
N SER A 98 6.48 10.88 -10.63
CA SER A 98 6.83 11.20 -9.24
C SER A 98 7.03 9.95 -8.36
N ALA A 99 6.53 8.78 -8.79
CA ALA A 99 6.83 7.52 -8.07
C ALA A 99 8.30 7.12 -8.18
N LEU A 100 8.92 7.48 -9.29
CA LEU A 100 10.31 7.20 -9.61
C LEU A 100 11.25 8.39 -9.26
N ASP A 101 10.67 9.49 -8.79
CA ASP A 101 11.44 10.67 -8.36
C ASP A 101 12.15 10.36 -7.03
N ILE A 102 13.48 10.29 -7.10
CA ILE A 102 14.36 10.02 -5.97
C ILE A 102 14.23 11.14 -4.92
N THR A 103 13.98 12.38 -5.34
CA THR A 103 13.85 13.53 -4.41
C THR A 103 12.59 13.43 -3.57
N ALA A 104 11.46 13.05 -4.17
CA ALA A 104 10.21 12.82 -3.43
C ALA A 104 10.30 11.62 -2.45
N ASN A 105 11.17 10.66 -2.73
CA ASN A 105 11.44 9.53 -1.84
C ASN A 105 12.45 9.88 -0.75
N LYS A 106 13.31 10.87 -0.96
CA LYS A 106 14.30 11.30 0.03
C LYS A 106 13.67 11.81 1.32
N ASP A 107 12.56 12.54 1.25
CA ASP A 107 11.78 12.96 2.42
C ASP A 107 11.37 11.77 3.28
N ARG A 108 10.84 10.72 2.63
CA ARG A 108 10.40 9.51 3.34
C ARG A 108 11.56 8.75 3.98
N LEU A 109 12.68 8.62 3.25
CA LEU A 109 13.87 7.95 3.80
C LEU A 109 14.40 8.68 5.02
N LEU A 110 14.48 10.02 4.98
CA LEU A 110 14.89 10.82 6.13
C LEU A 110 13.89 10.74 7.29
N MET A 111 12.58 10.67 7.00
CA MET A 111 11.57 10.44 8.03
C MET A 111 11.70 9.05 8.66
N TRP A 112 12.02 8.03 7.88
CA TRP A 112 12.24 6.67 8.41
C TRP A 112 13.52 6.61 9.25
N ASP A 113 14.61 7.24 8.79
CA ASP A 113 15.86 7.31 9.53
C ASP A 113 15.67 8.05 10.87
N SER A 114 14.98 9.19 10.86
CA SER A 114 14.61 9.89 12.09
C SER A 114 13.74 9.04 13.01
N GLY A 115 12.80 8.27 12.45
CA GLY A 115 11.97 7.32 13.20
C GLY A 115 12.78 6.22 13.87
N VAL A 116 13.76 5.67 13.14
CA VAL A 116 14.67 4.65 13.69
C VAL A 116 15.49 5.21 14.85
N GLN A 117 16.01 6.45 14.73
CA GLN A 117 16.75 7.10 15.82
C GLN A 117 15.83 7.32 17.05
N GLY A 118 14.61 7.81 16.83
CA GLY A 118 13.62 7.96 17.90
C GLY A 118 13.27 6.63 18.59
N ILE A 119 13.18 5.53 17.83
CA ILE A 119 12.96 4.18 18.37
C ILE A 119 14.15 3.74 19.22
N GLN A 120 15.39 4.01 18.81
CA GLN A 120 16.58 3.62 19.58
C GLN A 120 16.60 4.27 20.95
N ASP A 121 16.19 5.54 21.05
CA ASP A 121 16.14 6.26 22.32
C ASP A 121 14.92 5.88 23.18
N HIS A 122 13.85 5.37 22.56
CA HIS A 122 12.57 5.05 23.24
C HIS A 122 12.13 3.60 22.99
N LEU A 123 13.08 2.66 22.96
CA LEU A 123 12.89 1.28 22.49
C LEU A 123 11.76 0.53 23.19
N ILE A 124 11.65 0.64 24.51
CA ILE A 124 10.77 -0.20 25.35
C ILE A 124 9.35 0.39 25.43
N TRP A 125 9.26 1.66 25.80
CA TRP A 125 7.97 2.32 26.11
C TRP A 125 7.43 3.16 24.95
N GLY A 126 8.28 3.51 23.98
CA GLY A 126 7.95 4.45 22.93
C GLY A 126 7.81 5.89 23.45
N ILE A 127 7.43 6.79 22.54
CA ILE A 127 7.22 8.22 22.85
C ILE A 127 5.79 8.55 23.32
N GLY A 128 4.86 7.60 23.24
CA GLY A 128 3.43 7.79 23.46
C GLY A 128 2.71 8.29 22.21
N TYR A 129 1.47 7.85 22.05
CA TYR A 129 0.63 8.25 20.90
C TYR A 129 0.39 9.77 20.91
N GLY A 130 0.54 10.39 19.73
CA GLY A 130 0.30 11.81 19.52
C GLY A 130 1.46 12.74 19.92
N ASN A 131 2.56 12.21 20.47
CA ASN A 131 3.75 13.00 20.79
C ASN A 131 4.72 13.22 19.63
N ASP A 132 4.41 12.71 18.44
CA ASP A 132 5.27 12.80 17.25
C ASP A 132 5.72 14.24 16.98
N LYS A 133 4.80 15.21 17.10
CA LYS A 133 5.10 16.62 16.84
C LYS A 133 6.15 17.20 17.77
N ASN A 134 6.19 16.73 19.01
CA ASN A 134 7.07 17.26 20.02
C ASN A 134 8.45 16.58 20.03
N VAL A 135 8.47 15.30 19.66
CA VAL A 135 9.66 14.46 19.79
C VAL A 135 10.43 14.32 18.46
N MET A 136 9.71 14.23 17.32
CA MET A 136 10.38 13.92 16.06
C MET A 136 11.24 15.04 15.50
N ASP A 137 10.98 16.30 15.86
CA ASP A 137 11.76 17.43 15.33
C ASP A 137 13.22 17.38 15.80
N GLN A 138 13.50 16.86 17.00
CA GLN A 138 14.85 16.72 17.51
C GLN A 138 15.73 15.73 16.70
N TYR A 139 15.11 14.75 16.04
CA TYR A 139 15.81 13.81 15.16
C TYR A 139 15.84 14.29 13.71
N ARG A 140 14.74 14.86 13.26
CA ARG A 140 14.51 15.22 11.87
C ARG A 140 15.30 16.45 11.44
N ILE A 141 15.40 17.49 12.29
CA ILE A 141 16.09 18.72 11.96
C ILE A 141 17.59 18.47 11.72
N PRO A 142 18.35 17.80 12.63
CA PRO A 142 19.77 17.54 12.40
C PRO A 142 20.01 16.67 11.15
N LEU A 143 19.14 15.69 10.88
CA LEU A 143 19.24 14.87 9.69
C LEU A 143 19.03 15.66 8.41
N ALA A 144 18.08 16.59 8.41
CA ALA A 144 17.81 17.48 7.28
C ALA A 144 19.01 18.38 6.99
N GLU A 145 19.58 19.00 8.01
CA GLU A 145 20.78 19.85 7.92
C GLU A 145 21.99 19.07 7.39
N LYS A 146 22.26 17.87 7.96
CA LYS A 146 23.36 16.99 7.52
C LYS A 146 23.25 16.59 6.06
N ASN A 147 22.03 16.46 5.55
CA ASN A 147 21.77 16.03 4.17
C ASN A 147 21.52 17.19 3.20
N ASN A 148 21.69 18.46 3.62
CA ASN A 148 21.34 19.65 2.85
C ASN A 148 19.93 19.55 2.25
N HIS A 149 18.96 19.09 3.05
CA HIS A 149 17.62 18.79 2.61
C HIS A 149 16.60 19.65 3.36
N ARG A 150 15.61 20.17 2.65
CA ARG A 150 14.44 20.84 3.24
C ARG A 150 13.21 19.96 3.01
N PHE A 151 12.54 19.57 4.06
CA PHE A 151 11.27 18.87 3.94
C PHE A 151 10.25 19.76 3.23
N HIS A 152 9.55 19.20 2.24
CA HIS A 152 8.59 19.93 1.41
C HIS A 152 7.36 20.43 2.18
N ASN A 153 7.02 19.78 3.26
CA ASN A 153 5.95 20.20 4.17
C ASN A 153 6.54 20.37 5.56
N ASN A 154 6.16 21.42 6.25
CA ASN A 154 6.31 21.57 7.71
C ASN A 154 5.49 20.49 8.45
N ALA A 155 5.50 19.29 7.89
CA ALA A 155 4.69 18.21 8.34
C ALA A 155 5.24 17.74 9.69
N SER A 156 4.59 18.15 10.71
CA SER A 156 4.35 17.42 11.95
C SER A 156 3.84 16.00 11.66
N ALA A 157 4.19 15.43 10.54
CA ALA A 157 3.76 14.13 10.10
C ALA A 157 4.67 13.11 10.74
N GLY A 158 4.08 12.07 11.28
CA GLY A 158 4.78 10.90 11.77
C GLY A 158 5.70 10.28 10.72
N VAL A 159 6.25 9.13 11.01
CA VAL A 159 7.29 8.47 10.19
C VAL A 159 6.78 8.01 8.80
N HIS A 160 5.48 8.15 8.48
CA HIS A 160 4.86 7.65 7.24
C HIS A 160 5.11 6.16 6.95
N ASN A 161 5.32 5.39 8.00
CA ASN A 161 5.45 3.95 7.98
C ASN A 161 4.78 3.38 9.22
N ILE A 162 3.70 2.64 9.05
CA ILE A 162 2.87 2.15 10.16
C ILE A 162 3.66 1.26 11.13
N TYR A 163 4.62 0.48 10.66
CA TYR A 163 5.44 -0.39 11.50
C TYR A 163 6.37 0.43 12.40
N LEU A 164 7.12 1.37 11.80
CA LEU A 164 8.00 2.26 12.55
C LEU A 164 7.18 3.17 13.49
N GLN A 165 6.04 3.69 13.02
CA GLN A 165 5.17 4.55 13.81
C GLN A 165 4.61 3.83 15.03
N THR A 166 4.19 2.56 14.86
CA THR A 166 3.68 1.76 15.96
C THR A 166 4.76 1.48 17.00
N TRP A 167 5.97 1.12 16.54
CA TRP A 167 7.09 0.91 17.45
C TRP A 167 7.48 2.20 18.17
N LEU A 168 7.63 3.29 17.43
CA LEU A 168 7.96 4.60 18.00
C LEU A 168 6.93 5.03 19.06
N ASN A 169 5.63 4.86 18.81
CA ASN A 169 4.58 5.32 19.70
C ASN A 169 4.41 4.42 20.93
N TYR A 170 4.46 3.11 20.76
CA TYR A 170 4.06 2.14 21.80
C TYR A 170 5.23 1.27 22.30
N GLY A 171 6.44 1.50 21.80
CA GLY A 171 7.60 0.69 22.11
C GLY A 171 7.52 -0.73 21.58
N ILE A 172 8.48 -1.56 21.99
CA ILE A 172 8.62 -2.93 21.49
C ILE A 172 7.42 -3.82 21.84
N LEU A 173 6.83 -3.63 23.03
CA LEU A 173 5.69 -4.43 23.46
C LEU A 173 4.45 -4.15 22.62
N GLY A 174 4.17 -2.86 22.35
CA GLY A 174 3.06 -2.47 21.47
C GLY A 174 3.30 -2.90 20.02
N PHE A 175 4.53 -2.86 19.55
CA PHE A 175 4.90 -3.34 18.22
C PHE A 175 4.70 -4.86 18.06
N ILE A 176 5.12 -5.66 19.06
CA ILE A 176 4.90 -7.11 19.05
C ILE A 176 3.40 -7.43 19.09
N ALA A 177 2.62 -6.73 19.92
CA ALA A 177 1.17 -6.91 19.97
C ALA A 177 0.51 -6.58 18.61
N TYR A 178 0.92 -5.48 17.97
CA TYR A 178 0.45 -5.10 16.64
C TYR A 178 0.78 -6.18 15.59
N LEU A 179 2.01 -6.67 15.55
CA LEU A 179 2.41 -7.75 14.64
C LEU A 179 1.60 -9.03 14.94
N GLY A 180 1.38 -9.35 16.21
CA GLY A 180 0.55 -10.49 16.62
C GLY A 180 -0.87 -10.40 16.06
N ILE A 181 -1.49 -9.22 16.11
CA ILE A 181 -2.83 -9.00 15.51
C ILE A 181 -2.79 -9.18 14.00
N VAL A 182 -1.83 -8.56 13.31
CA VAL A 182 -1.72 -8.64 11.84
C VAL A 182 -1.47 -10.07 11.39
N PHE A 183 -0.47 -10.74 11.97
CA PHE A 183 -0.15 -12.12 11.60
C PHE A 183 -1.23 -13.11 12.04
N GLY A 184 -1.83 -12.92 13.20
CA GLY A 184 -2.95 -13.73 13.66
C GLY A 184 -4.15 -13.63 12.72
N PHE A 185 -4.48 -12.42 12.27
CA PHE A 185 -5.52 -12.19 11.27
C PHE A 185 -5.20 -12.89 9.94
N LEU A 186 -3.99 -12.68 9.40
CA LEU A 186 -3.56 -13.32 8.16
C LEU A 186 -3.58 -14.85 8.26
N LEU A 187 -3.07 -15.38 9.35
CA LEU A 187 -3.09 -16.84 9.60
C LEU A 187 -4.52 -17.37 9.66
N THR A 188 -5.40 -16.67 10.36
CA THR A 188 -6.83 -17.05 10.43
C THR A 188 -7.45 -17.07 9.03
N CYS A 189 -7.21 -16.04 8.21
CA CYS A 189 -7.70 -15.98 6.83
C CYS A 189 -7.17 -17.17 6.02
N ILE A 190 -5.86 -17.44 6.06
CA ILE A 190 -5.23 -18.56 5.31
C ILE A 190 -5.78 -19.90 5.75
N LEU A 191 -5.91 -20.16 7.04
CA LEU A 191 -6.45 -21.41 7.55
C LEU A 191 -7.93 -21.57 7.23
N SER A 192 -8.70 -20.50 7.29
CA SER A 192 -10.13 -20.52 6.94
C SER A 192 -10.35 -20.83 5.46
N LEU A 193 -9.52 -20.30 4.56
CA LEU A 193 -9.59 -20.61 3.13
C LEU A 193 -9.38 -22.08 2.78
N ARG A 194 -8.66 -22.82 3.64
CA ARG A 194 -8.48 -24.27 3.45
C ARG A 194 -9.70 -25.08 3.84
N ARG A 195 -10.61 -24.52 4.65
CA ARG A 195 -11.78 -25.20 5.20
C ARG A 195 -13.09 -24.79 4.56
N VAL A 196 -13.10 -23.60 3.97
CA VAL A 196 -14.32 -22.98 3.41
C VAL A 196 -14.32 -23.16 1.91
N GLU A 197 -15.47 -23.56 1.37
CA GLU A 197 -15.66 -23.67 -0.07
C GLU A 197 -15.50 -22.27 -0.72
N SER A 198 -14.67 -22.20 -1.77
CA SER A 198 -14.34 -20.93 -2.42
C SER A 198 -15.54 -20.25 -3.11
N SER A 199 -16.61 -21.00 -3.32
CA SER A 199 -17.88 -20.51 -3.89
C SER A 199 -18.86 -19.98 -2.84
N SER A 200 -18.57 -20.17 -1.55
CA SER A 200 -19.40 -19.67 -0.45
C SER A 200 -19.15 -18.17 -0.19
N TRP A 201 -20.08 -17.53 0.51
CA TRP A 201 -19.92 -16.14 0.90
C TRP A 201 -18.80 -15.92 1.91
N GLU A 202 -18.55 -16.89 2.80
CA GLU A 202 -17.43 -16.90 3.72
C GLU A 202 -16.09 -16.94 2.96
N GLY A 203 -15.99 -17.83 1.96
CA GLY A 203 -14.83 -17.90 1.09
C GLY A 203 -14.56 -16.58 0.37
N ALA A 204 -15.60 -15.90 -0.13
CA ALA A 204 -15.48 -14.61 -0.78
C ALA A 204 -14.98 -13.51 0.18
N ILE A 205 -15.41 -13.51 1.44
CA ILE A 205 -14.94 -12.56 2.46
C ILE A 205 -13.46 -12.81 2.77
N PHE A 206 -13.05 -14.06 3.03
CA PHE A 206 -11.65 -14.38 3.36
C PHE A 206 -10.71 -14.07 2.20
N TRP A 207 -11.09 -14.38 0.95
CA TRP A 207 -10.31 -14.01 -0.22
C TRP A 207 -10.19 -12.49 -0.42
N GLY A 208 -11.22 -11.76 -0.05
CA GLY A 208 -11.20 -10.30 -0.13
C GLY A 208 -10.48 -9.62 1.04
N ALA A 209 -10.13 -10.35 2.09
CA ALA A 209 -9.40 -9.86 3.27
C ALA A 209 -7.88 -10.06 3.15
N LEU A 210 -7.44 -11.00 2.30
CA LEU A 210 -6.03 -11.22 1.96
C LEU A 210 -5.55 -10.23 0.92
#